data_205119e6aca4503645119153f096e2dd
#
_entry.id   205119e6aca4503645119153f096e2dd
#
_cell.length_a   1.000
_cell.length_b   1.000
_cell.length_c   1.000
_cell.angle_alpha   90.00
_cell.angle_beta   90.00
_cell.angle_gamma   90.00
#
_symmetry.space_group_name_H-M   'P 1'
#
loop_
_entity.id
_entity.type
_entity.pdbx_description
1 polymer ?
#
loop_
_entity_poly.entity_id
_entity_poly.type
_entity_poly.pdbx_seq_one_letter_code
_entity_poly.pdbx_strand_id
1 'polypeptide(L)'
;NLLRLDYDDKGEICGLHMNCVSAPSKEAQIVPMPKIVPAPEKESSSFEKPSYSLDDIAAFKKDESASQILFIAESYLGRTLSAVDIKTLLFIYKELHFSIELMDYLIEYCVGKGKREMRYIEKVAINWATEGVSTVRQAKNRSTRYDKLVYTVMKALGRQSDPTELEAEFIQRWNKQYGFSPEVILVACEKTVLATPSHRFEYAESILSKWHKS
;
A
#
# COMPACT_ATOMS: atom_id res chain seq x y z
N ASN A 1 6.62 -14.24 -43.18
CA ASN A 1 7.74 -15.02 -42.63
C ASN A 1 8.88 -14.07 -42.30
N LEU A 2 9.12 -13.84 -41.01
CA LEU A 2 10.15 -12.92 -40.50
C LEU A 2 11.52 -13.57 -40.34
N LEU A 3 11.62 -14.88 -40.53
CA LEU A 3 12.84 -15.68 -40.36
C LEU A 3 12.99 -16.62 -41.54
N ARG A 4 14.20 -16.66 -42.12
CA ARG A 4 14.64 -17.64 -43.12
C ARG A 4 15.84 -18.40 -42.57
N LEU A 5 15.74 -19.74 -42.64
CA LEU A 5 16.81 -20.64 -42.28
C LEU A 5 17.44 -21.16 -43.54
N ASP A 6 18.77 -21.10 -43.61
CA ASP A 6 19.56 -21.70 -44.71
C ASP A 6 20.18 -23.01 -44.22
N TYR A 7 20.10 -24.03 -45.05
CA TYR A 7 20.58 -25.40 -44.77
C TYR A 7 21.76 -25.72 -45.69
N ASP A 8 22.71 -26.47 -45.21
CA ASP A 8 23.81 -27.02 -46.01
C ASP A 8 23.41 -28.29 -46.79
N ASP A 9 24.32 -28.82 -47.60
CA ASP A 9 24.09 -30.02 -48.42
C ASP A 9 23.86 -31.30 -47.58
N LYS A 10 24.07 -31.24 -46.27
CA LYS A 10 23.80 -32.32 -45.30
C LYS A 10 22.53 -32.13 -44.49
N GLY A 11 21.80 -31.03 -44.74
CA GLY A 11 20.55 -30.71 -44.05
C GLY A 11 20.76 -30.07 -42.69
N GLU A 12 21.96 -29.59 -42.36
CA GLU A 12 22.18 -28.84 -41.11
C GLU A 12 22.01 -27.35 -41.33
N ILE A 13 21.51 -26.62 -40.26
CA ILE A 13 21.27 -25.19 -40.32
C ILE A 13 22.63 -24.46 -40.34
N CYS A 14 22.99 -23.83 -41.44
CA CYS A 14 24.23 -23.06 -41.63
C CYS A 14 24.06 -21.54 -41.56
N GLY A 15 22.80 -21.03 -41.59
CA GLY A 15 22.54 -19.61 -41.51
C GLY A 15 21.14 -19.25 -41.03
N LEU A 16 21.04 -18.11 -40.35
CA LEU A 16 19.76 -17.52 -39.88
C LEU A 16 19.69 -16.07 -40.37
N HIS A 17 18.79 -15.79 -41.28
CA HIS A 17 18.54 -14.44 -41.76
C HIS A 17 17.24 -13.86 -41.23
N MET A 18 17.33 -12.69 -40.57
CA MET A 18 16.16 -11.88 -40.21
C MET A 18 15.92 -10.82 -41.27
N ASN A 19 14.81 -10.89 -41.95
CA ASN A 19 14.36 -9.83 -42.85
C ASN A 19 13.76 -8.68 -42.02
N CYS A 20 14.58 -7.65 -41.78
CA CYS A 20 14.06 -6.36 -41.36
C CYS A 20 13.38 -5.70 -42.56
N VAL A 21 12.06 -5.67 -42.57
CA VAL A 21 11.33 -4.83 -43.54
C VAL A 21 11.59 -3.39 -43.13
N SER A 22 12.45 -2.71 -43.90
CA SER A 22 12.65 -1.26 -43.78
C SER A 22 11.36 -0.57 -44.17
N ALA A 23 10.64 -0.06 -43.20
CA ALA A 23 9.54 0.87 -43.44
C ALA A 23 10.13 2.18 -43.98
N PRO A 24 9.44 2.86 -44.92
CA PRO A 24 9.96 4.10 -45.50
C PRO A 24 10.11 5.16 -44.41
N SER A 25 11.26 5.80 -44.40
CA SER A 25 11.63 6.90 -43.52
C SER A 25 10.63 8.06 -43.68
N LYS A 26 9.64 8.14 -42.82
CA LYS A 26 8.99 9.42 -42.48
C LYS A 26 9.85 10.05 -41.40
N GLU A 27 10.36 11.24 -41.67
CA GLU A 27 11.07 12.08 -40.71
C GLU A 27 10.39 12.05 -39.38
N ALA A 28 11.05 11.46 -38.38
CA ALA A 28 10.59 11.48 -37.02
C ALA A 28 10.67 12.93 -36.52
N GLN A 29 9.53 13.62 -36.56
CA GLN A 29 9.36 14.81 -35.74
C GLN A 29 9.59 14.36 -34.29
N ILE A 30 10.64 14.91 -33.69
CA ILE A 30 10.94 14.78 -32.26
C ILE A 30 9.79 15.47 -31.53
N VAL A 31 8.76 14.71 -31.18
CA VAL A 31 7.76 15.15 -30.22
C VAL A 31 8.48 15.20 -28.88
N PRO A 32 8.61 16.37 -28.23
CA PRO A 32 9.23 16.43 -26.92
C PRO A 32 8.41 15.53 -26.00
N MET A 33 9.10 14.60 -25.32
CA MET A 33 8.49 13.78 -24.27
C MET A 33 7.71 14.71 -23.33
N PRO A 34 6.43 14.43 -23.05
CA PRO A 34 5.73 15.18 -22.03
C PRO A 34 6.55 15.03 -20.76
N LYS A 35 6.98 16.18 -20.19
CA LYS A 35 7.55 16.20 -18.83
C LYS A 35 6.61 15.40 -17.98
N ILE A 36 7.13 14.34 -17.33
CA ILE A 36 6.43 13.61 -16.31
C ILE A 36 6.15 14.65 -15.23
N VAL A 37 4.96 15.24 -15.28
CA VAL A 37 4.42 16.00 -14.16
C VAL A 37 4.26 14.94 -13.09
N PRO A 38 4.92 15.05 -11.93
CA PRO A 38 4.67 14.13 -10.84
C PRO A 38 3.15 14.16 -10.61
N ALA A 39 2.54 12.97 -10.60
CA ALA A 39 1.12 12.84 -10.28
C ALA A 39 0.85 13.66 -9.02
N PRO A 40 -0.27 14.42 -8.95
CA PRO A 40 -0.57 15.20 -7.77
C PRO A 40 -0.50 14.23 -6.59
N GLU A 41 0.41 14.50 -5.67
CA GLU A 41 0.44 13.85 -4.38
C GLU A 41 -0.97 14.00 -3.83
N LYS A 42 -1.68 12.87 -3.73
CA LYS A 42 -3.02 12.86 -3.13
C LYS A 42 -2.88 13.51 -1.78
N GLU A 43 -3.64 14.57 -1.58
CA GLU A 43 -3.81 15.24 -0.31
C GLU A 43 -4.04 14.19 0.77
N SER A 44 -2.96 13.79 1.42
CA SER A 44 -3.02 13.10 2.68
C SER A 44 -3.62 14.10 3.64
N SER A 45 -4.73 13.76 4.29
CA SER A 45 -5.34 14.52 5.37
C SER A 45 -4.26 15.23 6.18
N SER A 46 -4.28 16.55 6.15
CA SER A 46 -3.19 17.41 6.57
C SER A 46 -3.07 17.45 8.09
N PHE A 47 -2.49 16.42 8.67
CA PHE A 47 -1.76 16.61 9.91
C PHE A 47 -0.40 17.20 9.49
N GLU A 48 -0.27 18.53 9.54
CA GLU A 48 1.03 19.17 9.38
C GLU A 48 1.95 18.66 10.48
N LYS A 49 3.03 18.00 10.10
CA LYS A 49 4.03 17.55 11.06
C LYS A 49 4.76 18.77 11.63
N PRO A 50 4.65 19.02 12.94
CA PRO A 50 5.46 20.06 13.56
C PRO A 50 6.95 19.69 13.45
N SER A 51 7.78 20.72 13.28
CA SER A 51 9.24 20.56 13.29
C SER A 51 9.72 20.44 14.75
N TYR A 52 10.07 19.23 15.16
CA TYR A 52 10.65 19.01 16.50
C TYR A 52 12.14 19.31 16.53
N SER A 53 12.56 20.13 17.50
CA SER A 53 13.94 20.44 17.79
C SER A 53 14.68 19.29 18.50
N LEU A 54 16.00 19.39 18.67
CA LEU A 54 16.76 18.44 19.47
C LEU A 54 16.39 18.55 20.96
N ASP A 55 16.02 19.74 21.43
CA ASP A 55 15.58 19.98 22.80
C ASP A 55 14.25 19.30 23.09
N ASP A 56 13.31 19.29 22.12
CA ASP A 56 12.04 18.56 22.23
C ASP A 56 12.27 17.05 22.38
N ILE A 57 13.21 16.51 21.60
CA ILE A 57 13.60 15.09 21.71
C ILE A 57 14.24 14.79 23.06
N ALA A 58 15.10 15.70 23.55
CA ALA A 58 15.76 15.53 24.86
C ALA A 58 14.75 15.63 26.00
N ALA A 59 13.80 16.55 25.92
CA ALA A 59 12.69 16.67 26.86
C ALA A 59 11.80 15.43 26.86
N PHE A 60 11.46 14.93 25.67
CA PHE A 60 10.66 13.70 25.51
C PHE A 60 11.34 12.48 26.13
N LYS A 61 12.66 12.32 25.95
CA LYS A 61 13.41 11.21 26.56
C LYS A 61 13.48 11.26 28.10
N LYS A 62 13.26 12.42 28.71
CA LYS A 62 13.24 12.59 30.18
C LYS A 62 11.85 12.34 30.79
N ASP A 63 10.82 12.32 29.98
CA ASP A 63 9.47 12.00 30.41
C ASP A 63 9.35 10.49 30.66
N GLU A 64 8.79 10.10 31.80
CA GLU A 64 8.61 8.70 32.18
C GLU A 64 7.72 7.94 31.20
N SER A 65 6.61 8.55 30.77
CA SER A 65 5.70 7.99 29.78
C SER A 65 6.39 7.80 28.43
N ALA A 66 7.19 8.78 28.02
CA ALA A 66 7.95 8.71 26.79
C ALA A 66 9.04 7.64 26.83
N SER A 67 9.72 7.51 27.95
CA SER A 67 10.74 6.46 28.14
C SER A 67 10.14 5.07 27.99
N GLN A 68 8.91 4.87 28.48
CA GLN A 68 8.16 3.63 28.31
C GLN A 68 7.81 3.37 26.84
N ILE A 69 7.33 4.39 26.11
CA ILE A 69 7.03 4.29 24.66
C ILE A 69 8.28 3.92 23.87
N LEU A 70 9.41 4.56 24.14
CA LEU A 70 10.67 4.29 23.46
C LEU A 70 11.13 2.85 23.70
N PHE A 71 11.06 2.38 24.95
CA PHE A 71 11.41 1.00 25.32
C PHE A 71 10.52 -0.02 24.61
N ILE A 72 9.20 0.20 24.58
CA ILE A 72 8.24 -0.64 23.86
C ILE A 72 8.60 -0.70 22.38
N ALA A 73 8.84 0.46 21.74
CA ALA A 73 9.15 0.52 20.33
C ALA A 73 10.46 -0.20 19.99
N GLU A 74 11.52 -0.02 20.78
CA GLU A 74 12.79 -0.73 20.59
C GLU A 74 12.65 -2.25 20.75
N SER A 75 11.86 -2.68 21.74
CA SER A 75 11.59 -4.11 21.97
C SER A 75 10.90 -4.79 20.79
N TYR A 76 9.86 -4.18 20.23
CA TYR A 76 9.14 -4.75 19.09
C TYR A 76 9.91 -4.64 17.77
N LEU A 77 10.59 -3.52 17.53
CA LEU A 77 11.34 -3.30 16.31
C LEU A 77 12.66 -4.09 16.28
N GLY A 78 13.19 -4.46 17.45
CA GLY A 78 14.44 -5.20 17.59
C GLY A 78 15.68 -4.38 17.20
N ARG A 79 15.59 -3.04 17.28
CA ARG A 79 16.68 -2.10 16.98
C ARG A 79 16.55 -0.83 17.80
N THR A 80 17.67 -0.12 17.96
CA THR A 80 17.67 1.21 18.54
C THR A 80 16.97 2.22 17.64
N LEU A 81 16.31 3.20 18.24
CA LEU A 81 15.56 4.23 17.53
C LEU A 81 16.46 5.36 17.05
N SER A 82 16.34 5.75 15.80
CA SER A 82 16.97 6.95 15.26
C SER A 82 16.25 8.22 15.75
N ALA A 83 16.88 9.38 15.59
CA ALA A 83 16.25 10.66 15.91
C ALA A 83 14.94 10.89 15.10
N VAL A 84 14.87 10.38 13.88
CA VAL A 84 13.66 10.46 13.02
C VAL A 84 12.55 9.58 13.58
N ASP A 85 12.89 8.36 14.05
CA ASP A 85 11.92 7.46 14.66
C ASP A 85 11.32 8.07 15.93
N ILE A 86 12.17 8.70 16.76
CA ILE A 86 11.73 9.37 18.00
C ILE A 86 10.81 10.55 17.69
N LYS A 87 11.11 11.35 16.65
CA LYS A 87 10.21 12.43 16.21
C LYS A 87 8.85 11.90 15.77
N THR A 88 8.82 10.76 15.10
CA THR A 88 7.57 10.13 14.70
C THR A 88 6.75 9.64 15.89
N LEU A 89 7.38 9.01 16.89
CA LEU A 89 6.70 8.60 18.11
C LEU A 89 6.19 9.80 18.91
N LEU A 90 7.00 10.85 18.99
CA LEU A 90 6.62 12.12 19.62
C LEU A 90 5.40 12.74 18.95
N PHE A 91 5.35 12.75 17.62
CA PHE A 91 4.19 13.21 16.84
C PHE A 91 2.93 12.38 17.16
N ILE A 92 3.04 11.06 17.17
CA ILE A 92 1.90 10.18 17.45
C ILE A 92 1.38 10.40 18.89
N TYR A 93 2.29 10.56 19.84
CA TYR A 93 1.94 10.77 21.25
C TYR A 93 1.32 12.14 21.50
N LYS A 94 1.98 13.23 21.02
CA LYS A 94 1.55 14.60 21.31
C LYS A 94 0.42 15.11 20.42
N GLU A 95 0.53 14.91 19.11
CA GLU A 95 -0.41 15.49 18.15
C GLU A 95 -1.62 14.59 17.88
N LEU A 96 -1.41 13.28 17.82
CA LEU A 96 -2.52 12.34 17.65
C LEU A 96 -3.14 11.92 18.98
N HIS A 97 -2.57 12.35 20.12
CA HIS A 97 -3.04 12.07 21.48
C HIS A 97 -3.25 10.59 21.78
N PHE A 98 -2.35 9.74 21.28
CA PHE A 98 -2.44 8.31 21.56
C PHE A 98 -1.94 8.02 22.97
N SER A 99 -2.72 7.19 23.72
CA SER A 99 -2.27 6.68 25.01
C SER A 99 -1.13 5.67 24.82
N ILE A 100 -0.38 5.41 25.87
CA ILE A 100 0.75 4.44 25.87
C ILE A 100 0.25 3.07 25.41
N GLU A 101 -0.90 2.62 25.90
CA GLU A 101 -1.51 1.33 25.56
C GLU A 101 -1.93 1.28 24.07
N LEU A 102 -2.39 2.41 23.52
CA LEU A 102 -2.74 2.46 22.11
C LEU A 102 -1.49 2.47 21.22
N MET A 103 -0.41 3.11 21.66
CA MET A 103 0.87 3.08 20.97
C MET A 103 1.51 1.70 21.02
N ASP A 104 1.47 1.02 22.16
CA ASP A 104 1.91 -0.36 22.31
C ASP A 104 1.17 -1.26 21.30
N TYR A 105 -0.13 -1.23 21.32
CA TYR A 105 -0.95 -2.02 20.37
C TYR A 105 -0.72 -1.63 18.91
N LEU A 106 -0.50 -0.36 18.59
CA LEU A 106 -0.18 0.11 17.24
C LEU A 106 1.10 -0.54 16.72
N ILE A 107 2.15 -0.55 17.54
CA ILE A 107 3.45 -1.10 17.17
C ILE A 107 3.34 -2.63 17.06
N GLU A 108 2.73 -3.29 18.06
CA GLU A 108 2.45 -4.73 18.03
C GLU A 108 1.72 -5.14 16.75
N TYR A 109 0.64 -4.43 16.41
CA TYR A 109 -0.17 -4.68 15.20
C TYR A 109 0.64 -4.56 13.91
N CYS A 110 1.47 -3.53 13.78
CA CYS A 110 2.30 -3.33 12.59
C CYS A 110 3.39 -4.40 12.47
N VAL A 111 4.07 -4.71 13.58
CA VAL A 111 5.12 -5.74 13.64
C VAL A 111 4.55 -7.13 13.40
N GLY A 112 3.37 -7.43 13.95
CA GLY A 112 2.65 -8.68 13.71
C GLY A 112 2.28 -8.90 12.24
N LYS A 113 2.14 -7.82 11.45
CA LYS A 113 1.99 -7.86 9.99
C LYS A 113 3.31 -7.87 9.23
N GLY A 114 4.45 -8.03 9.91
CA GLY A 114 5.77 -8.01 9.30
C GLY A 114 6.26 -6.62 8.89
N LYS A 115 5.53 -5.55 9.21
CA LYS A 115 5.86 -4.17 8.84
C LYS A 115 6.54 -3.46 10.02
N ARG A 116 7.87 -3.39 9.99
CA ARG A 116 8.71 -2.78 11.05
C ARG A 116 9.21 -1.37 10.72
N GLU A 117 8.79 -0.81 9.61
CA GLU A 117 9.20 0.53 9.18
C GLU A 117 8.39 1.61 9.90
N MET A 118 9.09 2.59 10.47
CA MET A 118 8.45 3.68 11.20
C MET A 118 7.47 4.48 10.33
N ARG A 119 7.77 4.66 9.02
CA ARG A 119 6.86 5.31 8.06
C ARG A 119 5.53 4.57 7.91
N TYR A 120 5.54 3.24 7.99
CA TYR A 120 4.31 2.46 7.95
C TYR A 120 3.51 2.62 9.24
N ILE A 121 4.17 2.54 10.39
CA ILE A 121 3.55 2.74 11.71
C ILE A 121 2.89 4.13 11.77
N GLU A 122 3.56 5.16 11.29
CA GLU A 122 3.04 6.50 11.19
C GLU A 122 1.77 6.60 10.33
N LYS A 123 1.79 6.02 9.12
CA LYS A 123 0.61 5.99 8.25
C LYS A 123 -0.59 5.30 8.92
N VAL A 124 -0.34 4.21 9.64
CA VAL A 124 -1.39 3.51 10.39
C VAL A 124 -1.92 4.37 11.52
N ALA A 125 -1.05 5.07 12.27
CA ALA A 125 -1.43 5.98 13.35
C ALA A 125 -2.31 7.13 12.84
N ILE A 126 -1.89 7.80 11.77
CA ILE A 126 -2.67 8.89 11.13
C ILE A 126 -4.04 8.37 10.70
N ASN A 127 -4.08 7.20 10.08
CA ASN A 127 -5.32 6.59 9.63
C ASN A 127 -6.27 6.26 10.81
N TRP A 128 -5.73 5.74 11.91
CA TRP A 128 -6.52 5.51 13.12
C TRP A 128 -7.04 6.82 13.73
N ALA A 129 -6.20 7.85 13.81
CA ALA A 129 -6.60 9.17 14.31
C ALA A 129 -7.70 9.78 13.43
N THR A 130 -7.56 9.75 12.11
CA THR A 130 -8.56 10.24 11.15
C THR A 130 -9.92 9.52 11.29
N GLU A 131 -9.91 8.25 11.64
CA GLU A 131 -11.11 7.45 11.87
C GLU A 131 -11.64 7.54 13.32
N GLY A 132 -11.05 8.39 14.17
CA GLY A 132 -11.47 8.61 15.54
C GLY A 132 -11.16 7.44 16.49
N VAL A 133 -10.16 6.61 16.16
CA VAL A 133 -9.70 5.51 17.02
C VAL A 133 -8.84 6.11 18.13
N SER A 134 -9.35 6.07 19.36
CA SER A 134 -8.67 6.60 20.56
C SER A 134 -8.39 5.53 21.62
N THR A 135 -8.89 4.31 21.44
CA THR A 135 -8.73 3.21 22.40
C THR A 135 -8.27 1.92 21.71
N VAL A 136 -7.57 1.07 22.46
CA VAL A 136 -7.14 -0.27 22.00
C VAL A 136 -8.35 -1.12 21.56
N ARG A 137 -9.48 -1.02 22.25
CA ARG A 137 -10.70 -1.75 21.89
C ARG A 137 -11.22 -1.35 20.51
N GLN A 138 -11.24 -0.06 20.19
CA GLN A 138 -11.63 0.44 18.86
C GLN A 138 -10.66 -0.02 17.81
N ALA A 139 -9.34 0.06 18.08
CA ALA A 139 -8.31 -0.42 17.19
C ALA A 139 -8.44 -1.91 16.88
N LYS A 140 -8.65 -2.76 17.89
CA LYS A 140 -8.91 -4.20 17.73
C LYS A 140 -10.15 -4.49 16.88
N ASN A 141 -11.25 -3.83 17.18
CA ASN A 141 -12.50 -4.01 16.41
C ASN A 141 -12.32 -3.62 14.94
N ARG A 142 -11.55 -2.55 14.69
CA ARG A 142 -11.26 -2.07 13.34
C ARG A 142 -10.37 -3.06 12.57
N SER A 143 -9.29 -3.53 13.18
CA SER A 143 -8.39 -4.50 12.54
C SER A 143 -9.12 -5.80 12.20
N THR A 144 -9.93 -6.32 13.12
CA THR A 144 -10.72 -7.53 12.89
C THR A 144 -11.71 -7.37 11.72
N ARG A 145 -12.39 -6.22 11.62
CA ARG A 145 -13.32 -5.96 10.49
C ARG A 145 -12.58 -5.88 9.15
N TYR A 146 -11.44 -5.21 9.14
CA TYR A 146 -10.62 -5.10 7.95
C TYR A 146 -10.06 -6.46 7.51
N ASP A 147 -9.50 -7.21 8.43
CA ASP A 147 -8.94 -8.54 8.14
C ASP A 147 -10.03 -9.51 7.65
N LYS A 148 -11.24 -9.44 8.22
CA LYS A 148 -12.39 -10.21 7.76
C LYS A 148 -12.82 -9.82 6.34
N LEU A 149 -12.89 -8.52 6.02
CA LEU A 149 -13.24 -8.05 4.68
C LEU A 149 -12.20 -8.52 3.67
N VAL A 150 -10.92 -8.31 3.95
CA VAL A 150 -9.81 -8.74 3.09
C VAL A 150 -9.89 -10.24 2.82
N TYR A 151 -10.01 -11.05 3.86
CA TYR A 151 -10.14 -12.50 3.71
C TYR A 151 -11.34 -12.90 2.83
N THR A 152 -12.49 -12.27 3.06
CA THR A 152 -13.72 -12.58 2.32
C THR A 152 -13.60 -12.20 0.83
N VAL A 153 -13.02 -11.04 0.54
CA VAL A 153 -12.78 -10.59 -0.84
C VAL A 153 -11.77 -11.48 -1.55
N MET A 154 -10.65 -11.81 -0.91
CA MET A 154 -9.65 -12.73 -1.46
C MET A 154 -10.28 -14.08 -1.83
N LYS A 155 -11.06 -14.65 -0.91
CA LYS A 155 -11.78 -15.89 -1.14
C LYS A 155 -12.81 -15.78 -2.27
N ALA A 156 -13.57 -14.69 -2.34
CA ALA A 156 -14.56 -14.45 -3.39
C ALA A 156 -13.89 -14.32 -4.77
N LEU A 157 -12.70 -13.75 -4.85
CA LEU A 157 -11.90 -13.68 -6.07
C LEU A 157 -11.11 -14.98 -6.37
N GLY A 158 -11.29 -16.05 -5.58
CA GLY A 158 -10.63 -17.34 -5.76
C GLY A 158 -9.15 -17.34 -5.40
N ARG A 159 -8.71 -16.44 -4.52
CA ARG A 159 -7.36 -16.38 -3.98
C ARG A 159 -7.31 -17.07 -2.61
N GLN A 160 -6.30 -17.91 -2.40
CA GLN A 160 -6.08 -18.60 -1.12
C GLN A 160 -4.81 -18.14 -0.40
N SER A 161 -4.00 -17.29 -1.05
CA SER A 161 -2.80 -16.70 -0.48
C SER A 161 -3.12 -15.42 0.29
N ASP A 162 -2.18 -14.99 1.15
CA ASP A 162 -2.23 -13.66 1.74
C ASP A 162 -2.24 -12.58 0.65
N PRO A 163 -2.94 -11.46 0.88
CA PRO A 163 -3.01 -10.39 -0.09
C PRO A 163 -1.65 -9.73 -0.28
N THR A 164 -1.32 -9.43 -1.51
CA THR A 164 -0.21 -8.52 -1.84
C THR A 164 -0.57 -7.10 -1.42
N GLU A 165 0.43 -6.23 -1.34
CA GLU A 165 0.22 -4.81 -1.00
C GLU A 165 -0.76 -4.13 -1.97
N LEU A 166 -0.63 -4.39 -3.27
CA LEU A 166 -1.56 -3.87 -4.30
C LEU A 166 -2.99 -4.40 -4.15
N GLU A 167 -3.15 -5.69 -3.86
CA GLU A 167 -4.47 -6.28 -3.62
C GLU A 167 -5.15 -5.69 -2.37
N ALA A 168 -4.38 -5.47 -1.32
CA ALA A 168 -4.87 -4.80 -0.10
C ALA A 168 -5.26 -3.33 -0.38
N GLU A 169 -4.50 -2.61 -1.22
CA GLU A 169 -4.84 -1.25 -1.64
C GLU A 169 -6.15 -1.18 -2.44
N PHE A 170 -6.41 -2.12 -3.36
CA PHE A 170 -7.69 -2.21 -4.06
C PHE A 170 -8.86 -2.35 -3.08
N ILE A 171 -8.77 -3.31 -2.15
CA ILE A 171 -9.84 -3.57 -1.17
C ILE A 171 -10.06 -2.35 -0.28
N GLN A 172 -8.98 -1.68 0.15
CA GLN A 172 -9.08 -0.46 0.95
C GLN A 172 -9.73 0.67 0.16
N ARG A 173 -9.40 0.84 -1.11
CA ARG A 173 -10.00 1.85 -2.00
C ARG A 173 -11.50 1.63 -2.13
N TRP A 174 -11.93 0.39 -2.41
CA TRP A 174 -13.35 0.06 -2.57
C TRP A 174 -14.17 0.35 -1.33
N ASN A 175 -13.62 0.00 -0.16
CA ASN A 175 -14.34 0.20 1.09
C ASN A 175 -14.28 1.66 1.59
N LYS A 176 -13.10 2.31 1.54
CA LYS A 176 -12.90 3.63 2.14
C LYS A 176 -13.09 4.80 1.16
N GLN A 177 -12.52 4.72 -0.05
CA GLN A 177 -12.59 5.83 -1.00
C GLN A 177 -13.91 5.84 -1.77
N TYR A 178 -14.39 4.66 -2.18
CA TYR A 178 -15.68 4.53 -2.87
C TYR A 178 -16.85 4.37 -1.90
N GLY A 179 -16.60 4.07 -0.63
CA GLY A 179 -17.62 3.94 0.41
C GLY A 179 -18.53 2.72 0.27
N PHE A 180 -18.14 1.72 -0.52
CA PHE A 180 -18.98 0.53 -0.72
C PHE A 180 -18.97 -0.37 0.51
N SER A 181 -20.15 -0.91 0.83
CA SER A 181 -20.28 -1.93 1.85
C SER A 181 -19.64 -3.25 1.41
N PRO A 182 -19.26 -4.13 2.33
CA PRO A 182 -18.72 -5.46 2.01
C PRO A 182 -19.58 -6.25 1.04
N GLU A 183 -20.90 -6.17 1.17
CA GLU A 183 -21.87 -6.88 0.34
C GLU A 183 -21.79 -6.42 -1.13
N VAL A 184 -21.71 -5.11 -1.35
CA VAL A 184 -21.58 -4.54 -2.72
C VAL A 184 -20.25 -4.96 -3.35
N ILE A 185 -19.17 -4.94 -2.57
CA ILE A 185 -17.85 -5.39 -3.05
C ILE A 185 -17.91 -6.87 -3.46
N LEU A 186 -18.58 -7.71 -2.67
CA LEU A 186 -18.71 -9.14 -3.00
C LEU A 186 -19.50 -9.39 -4.26
N VAL A 187 -20.58 -8.64 -4.52
CA VAL A 187 -21.33 -8.72 -5.78
C VAL A 187 -20.44 -8.37 -6.98
N ALA A 188 -19.56 -7.37 -6.87
CA ALA A 188 -18.59 -7.05 -7.90
C ALA A 188 -17.58 -8.18 -8.11
N CYS A 189 -17.11 -8.81 -7.01
CA CYS A 189 -16.20 -9.96 -7.07
C CYS A 189 -16.86 -11.17 -7.78
N GLU A 190 -18.11 -11.50 -7.46
CA GLU A 190 -18.85 -12.57 -8.11
C GLU A 190 -18.99 -12.33 -9.62
N LYS A 191 -19.39 -11.12 -10.04
CA LYS A 191 -19.46 -10.74 -11.45
C LYS A 191 -18.09 -10.86 -12.13
N THR A 192 -17.03 -10.50 -11.42
CA THR A 192 -15.66 -10.60 -11.92
C THR A 192 -15.25 -12.06 -12.20
N VAL A 193 -15.50 -12.96 -11.26
CA VAL A 193 -15.14 -14.38 -11.39
C VAL A 193 -15.86 -15.03 -12.56
N LEU A 194 -17.12 -14.64 -12.81
CA LEU A 194 -17.90 -15.13 -13.96
C LEU A 194 -17.41 -14.57 -15.29
N ALA A 195 -16.81 -13.36 -15.28
CA ALA A 195 -16.40 -12.67 -16.50
C ALA A 195 -14.95 -12.98 -16.92
N THR A 196 -14.04 -13.18 -15.97
CA THR A 196 -12.61 -13.37 -16.28
C THR A 196 -11.90 -14.33 -15.33
N PRO A 197 -11.03 -15.21 -15.88
CA PRO A 197 -10.19 -16.08 -15.06
C PRO A 197 -8.92 -15.38 -14.53
N SER A 198 -8.51 -14.25 -15.16
CA SER A 198 -7.27 -13.52 -14.85
C SER A 198 -7.55 -12.04 -14.61
N HIS A 199 -6.57 -11.31 -14.03
CA HIS A 199 -6.67 -9.86 -13.75
C HIS A 199 -7.94 -9.47 -12.98
N ARG A 200 -8.31 -10.30 -11.99
CA ARG A 200 -9.59 -10.18 -11.27
C ARG A 200 -9.70 -8.89 -10.47
N PHE A 201 -8.61 -8.40 -9.89
CA PHE A 201 -8.64 -7.16 -9.11
C PHE A 201 -8.87 -5.93 -10.01
N GLU A 202 -8.20 -5.87 -11.14
CA GLU A 202 -8.36 -4.78 -12.13
C GLU A 202 -9.77 -4.80 -12.75
N TYR A 203 -10.31 -5.98 -12.97
CA TYR A 203 -11.68 -6.10 -13.50
C TYR A 203 -12.73 -5.69 -12.45
N ALA A 204 -12.59 -6.13 -11.20
CA ALA A 204 -13.45 -5.69 -10.10
C ALA A 204 -13.35 -4.17 -9.87
N GLU A 205 -12.14 -3.60 -9.94
CA GLU A 205 -11.93 -2.14 -9.90
C GLU A 205 -12.70 -1.44 -11.00
N SER A 206 -12.70 -1.97 -12.23
CA SER A 206 -13.42 -1.36 -13.34
C SER A 206 -14.95 -1.34 -13.11
N ILE A 207 -15.51 -2.39 -12.49
CA ILE A 207 -16.92 -2.45 -12.11
C ILE A 207 -17.22 -1.42 -11.02
N LEU A 208 -16.48 -1.47 -9.92
CA LEU A 208 -16.71 -0.61 -8.75
C LEU A 208 -16.47 0.86 -9.07
N SER A 209 -15.45 1.19 -9.87
CA SER A 209 -15.23 2.55 -10.34
C SER A 209 -16.39 3.09 -11.19
N LYS A 210 -17.00 2.25 -12.03
CA LYS A 210 -18.20 2.64 -12.79
C LYS A 210 -19.39 2.91 -11.86
N TRP A 211 -19.63 2.02 -10.89
CA TRP A 211 -20.72 2.20 -9.93
C TRP A 211 -20.53 3.42 -9.03
N HIS A 212 -19.29 3.76 -8.70
CA HIS A 212 -18.98 4.96 -7.90
C HIS A 212 -19.25 6.27 -8.68
N LYS A 213 -19.17 6.24 -10.02
CA LYS A 213 -19.39 7.40 -10.89
C LYS A 213 -20.85 7.56 -11.33
N SER A 214 -21.69 6.56 -11.10
CA SER A 214 -23.12 6.57 -11.45
C SER A 214 -23.95 7.17 -10.35
#